data_824f1b78ef2832e5ada156e530476de8
#
_entry.id   824f1b78ef2832e5ada156e530476de8
#
_cell.length_a   1.000
_cell.length_b   1.000
_cell.length_c   1.000
_cell.angle_alpha   90.00
_cell.angle_beta   90.00
_cell.angle_gamma   90.00
#
_symmetry.space_group_name_H-M   'P 1'
#
loop_
_entity.id
_entity.type
_entity.pdbx_description
1 polymer ?
#
loop_
_entity_poly.entity_id
_entity_poly.type
_entity_poly.pdbx_seq_one_letter_code
_entity_poly.pdbx_strand_id
1 'polypeptide(L)'
;MSYNRKALSVPRVRCGDFLALLPLFPLDVVLLPGAPLPLHIFEPRYKEMIGECRANNAPFGVVRALEEGIAEIGCTAEIVSVTKEYPDGRLDLIAEGRKRFEVLELNRKRSFLQAEILFIADEAGAATPEDKTRAIRAHFEILSLAGAVQDLSAADQSTLSFYLAGSLPLDLDFKQKLLAMRSEGQRIQAVVAYLESVLPNLRRAARARQKAGGNGHAR
;
A
#
# COMPACT_ATOMS: atom_id res chain seq x y z
N MET A 1 -34.88 -0.09 25.67
CA MET A 1 -33.78 -1.06 25.66
C MET A 1 -32.51 -0.29 25.33
N SER A 2 -31.67 -0.04 26.34
CA SER A 2 -30.47 0.79 26.23
C SER A 2 -29.31 -0.06 25.75
N TYR A 3 -28.77 0.24 24.57
CA TYR A 3 -27.54 -0.38 24.08
C TYR A 3 -26.34 0.18 24.82
N ASN A 4 -25.78 -0.65 25.70
CA ASN A 4 -24.59 -0.38 26.49
C ASN A 4 -23.35 -0.54 25.56
N ARG A 5 -22.83 0.54 24.97
CA ARG A 5 -21.54 0.55 24.28
C ARG A 5 -20.43 0.47 25.34
N LYS A 6 -19.92 -0.73 25.59
CA LYS A 6 -18.65 -0.90 26.27
C LYS A 6 -17.56 -0.21 25.41
N ALA A 7 -17.05 0.90 25.92
CA ALA A 7 -15.88 1.56 25.35
C ALA A 7 -14.69 0.61 25.46
N LEU A 8 -14.29 0.02 24.34
CA LEU A 8 -12.99 -0.65 24.19
C LEU A 8 -11.92 0.44 24.35
N SER A 9 -11.08 0.31 25.37
CA SER A 9 -9.92 1.18 25.57
C SER A 9 -8.91 0.94 24.45
N VAL A 10 -8.91 1.81 23.46
CA VAL A 10 -7.99 1.77 22.32
C VAL A 10 -6.64 2.32 22.80
N PRO A 11 -5.50 1.65 22.53
CA PRO A 11 -4.20 2.22 22.80
C PRO A 11 -3.97 3.45 21.92
N ARG A 12 -4.04 4.62 22.52
CA ARG A 12 -3.67 5.88 21.87
C ARG A 12 -2.16 5.92 21.69
N VAL A 13 -1.70 6.24 20.50
CA VAL A 13 -0.28 6.48 20.24
C VAL A 13 0.13 7.71 21.05
N ARG A 14 0.85 7.48 22.15
CA ARG A 14 1.43 8.55 22.94
C ARG A 14 2.84 8.81 22.43
N CYS A 15 3.02 9.90 21.76
CA CYS A 15 4.32 10.56 21.66
C CYS A 15 4.23 11.78 22.58
N GLY A 16 4.72 11.67 23.81
CA GLY A 16 4.67 12.70 24.84
C GLY A 16 3.36 13.49 24.91
N ASP A 17 2.70 13.66 26.01
CA ASP A 17 1.46 14.33 26.41
C ASP A 17 0.63 15.19 25.43
N PHE A 18 0.94 15.21 24.14
CA PHE A 18 0.12 15.77 23.07
C PHE A 18 -0.34 14.63 22.13
N LEU A 19 -1.64 14.58 21.83
CA LEU A 19 -2.20 13.77 20.73
C LEU A 19 -1.57 14.28 19.42
N ALA A 20 -0.48 13.64 19.00
CA ALA A 20 0.17 13.99 17.75
C ALA A 20 -0.73 13.51 16.61
N LEU A 21 -1.25 14.46 15.83
CA LEU A 21 -1.99 14.17 14.62
C LEU A 21 -1.04 13.60 13.56
N LEU A 22 -1.41 12.51 12.91
CA LEU A 22 -0.63 11.97 11.81
C LEU A 22 -0.74 12.90 10.59
N PRO A 23 0.37 13.43 10.04
CA PRO A 23 0.35 14.13 8.76
C PRO A 23 -0.13 13.20 7.65
N LEU A 24 -1.03 13.66 6.78
CA LEU A 24 -1.58 12.86 5.69
C LEU A 24 -1.12 13.36 4.33
N PHE A 25 -0.74 12.41 3.48
CA PHE A 25 -0.41 12.61 2.09
C PHE A 25 -1.46 11.92 1.21
N PRO A 26 -2.50 12.63 0.74
CA PRO A 26 -3.45 12.10 -0.22
C PRO A 26 -2.78 11.92 -1.58
N LEU A 27 -2.85 10.71 -2.13
CA LEU A 27 -2.28 10.34 -3.43
C LEU A 27 -3.26 9.44 -4.19
N ASP A 28 -3.19 9.44 -5.51
CA ASP A 28 -3.94 8.47 -6.33
C ASP A 28 -3.21 7.11 -6.39
N VAL A 29 -2.87 6.60 -5.21
CA VAL A 29 -2.27 5.27 -5.02
C VAL A 29 -2.78 4.65 -3.73
N VAL A 30 -2.67 3.33 -3.63
CA VAL A 30 -2.87 2.58 -2.38
C VAL A 30 -1.53 2.02 -1.94
N LEU A 31 -0.99 2.57 -0.85
CA LEU A 31 0.24 2.06 -0.25
C LEU A 31 -0.08 0.85 0.61
N LEU A 32 0.59 -0.27 0.33
CA LEU A 32 0.49 -1.50 1.13
C LEU A 32 1.69 -1.62 2.09
N PRO A 33 1.55 -2.28 3.24
CA PRO A 33 2.67 -2.59 4.12
C PRO A 33 3.81 -3.30 3.38
N GLY A 34 5.06 -2.84 3.60
CA GLY A 34 6.25 -3.35 2.94
C GLY A 34 6.47 -2.87 1.50
N ALA A 35 5.51 -2.17 0.91
CA ALA A 35 5.67 -1.67 -0.45
C ALA A 35 6.49 -0.37 -0.49
N PRO A 36 7.46 -0.25 -1.43
CA PRO A 36 8.19 0.98 -1.65
C PRO A 36 7.30 2.03 -2.35
N LEU A 37 7.50 3.29 -1.97
CA LEU A 37 6.82 4.44 -2.55
C LEU A 37 7.84 5.50 -2.93
N PRO A 38 8.28 5.57 -4.21
CA PRO A 38 9.08 6.68 -4.70
C PRO A 38 8.22 7.94 -4.80
N LEU A 39 8.73 9.05 -4.27
CA LEU A 39 8.03 10.34 -4.23
C LEU A 39 8.92 11.45 -4.77
N HIS A 40 8.32 12.35 -5.57
CA HIS A 40 8.88 13.64 -5.95
C HIS A 40 8.13 14.75 -5.22
N ILE A 41 8.78 15.38 -4.24
CA ILE A 41 8.18 16.40 -3.37
C ILE A 41 8.48 17.78 -3.93
N PHE A 42 7.49 18.47 -4.47
CA PHE A 42 7.63 19.79 -5.07
C PHE A 42 6.66 20.84 -4.51
N GLU A 43 5.46 20.44 -4.05
CA GLU A 43 4.49 21.36 -3.48
C GLU A 43 4.96 21.91 -2.12
N PRO A 44 4.80 23.23 -1.86
CA PRO A 44 5.26 23.84 -0.60
C PRO A 44 4.73 23.16 0.66
N ARG A 45 3.44 22.79 0.66
CA ARG A 45 2.81 22.11 1.80
C ARG A 45 3.43 20.75 2.10
N TYR A 46 3.84 19.99 1.07
CA TYR A 46 4.47 18.70 1.27
C TYR A 46 5.97 18.79 1.53
N LYS A 47 6.65 19.87 1.08
CA LYS A 47 8.01 20.18 1.52
C LYS A 47 8.05 20.45 3.04
N GLU A 48 7.06 21.22 3.56
CA GLU A 48 6.90 21.48 5.00
C GLU A 48 6.65 20.15 5.74
N MET A 49 5.64 19.37 5.34
CA MET A 49 5.27 18.10 5.95
C MET A 49 6.45 17.11 6.00
N ILE A 50 7.10 16.86 4.86
CA ILE A 50 8.22 15.91 4.76
C ILE A 50 9.45 16.44 5.52
N GLY A 51 9.70 17.76 5.52
CA GLY A 51 10.76 18.36 6.31
C GLY A 51 10.58 18.09 7.81
N GLU A 52 9.38 18.24 8.34
CA GLU A 52 9.06 17.92 9.75
C GLU A 52 9.17 16.42 10.05
N CYS A 53 8.67 15.56 9.15
CA CYS A 53 8.79 14.10 9.32
C CYS A 53 10.26 13.67 9.37
N ARG A 54 11.11 14.23 8.50
CA ARG A 54 12.57 13.97 8.50
C ARG A 54 13.24 14.45 9.79
N ALA A 55 12.96 15.69 10.20
CA ALA A 55 13.58 16.28 11.39
C ALA A 55 13.26 15.51 12.67
N ASN A 56 12.06 14.92 12.76
CA ASN A 56 11.57 14.22 13.93
C ASN A 56 11.67 12.68 13.81
N ASN A 57 12.19 12.15 12.69
CA ASN A 57 12.17 10.74 12.34
C ASN A 57 10.77 10.12 12.53
N ALA A 58 9.75 10.86 12.08
CA ALA A 58 8.35 10.51 12.25
C ALA A 58 7.73 10.03 10.92
N PRO A 59 6.79 9.09 10.98
CA PRO A 59 6.06 8.65 9.80
C PRO A 59 5.03 9.68 9.36
N PHE A 60 4.58 9.56 8.11
CA PHE A 60 3.38 10.21 7.59
C PHE A 60 2.39 9.15 7.10
N GLY A 61 1.12 9.50 6.95
CA GLY A 61 0.08 8.61 6.45
C GLY A 61 -0.14 8.83 4.96
N VAL A 62 -0.16 7.77 4.18
CA VAL A 62 -0.62 7.77 2.78
C VAL A 62 -2.05 7.27 2.74
N VAL A 63 -2.93 8.06 2.13
CA VAL A 63 -4.34 7.75 1.92
C VAL A 63 -4.68 7.94 0.45
N ARG A 64 -5.54 7.07 -0.10
CA ARG A 64 -5.98 7.23 -1.48
C ARG A 64 -6.85 8.47 -1.60
N ALA A 65 -6.52 9.34 -2.55
CA ALA A 65 -7.37 10.45 -2.95
C ALA A 65 -8.55 9.92 -3.75
N LEU A 66 -9.75 10.41 -3.47
CA LEU A 66 -10.99 10.09 -4.16
C LEU A 66 -11.53 11.37 -4.82
N GLU A 67 -12.49 11.23 -5.74
CA GLU A 67 -13.16 12.39 -6.34
C GLU A 67 -13.76 13.30 -5.27
N GLU A 68 -14.34 12.70 -4.22
CA GLU A 68 -14.84 13.42 -3.05
C GLU A 68 -14.10 12.94 -1.79
N GLY A 69 -13.02 13.65 -1.41
CA GLY A 69 -12.29 13.42 -0.16
C GLY A 69 -11.15 12.42 -0.25
N ILE A 70 -11.05 11.55 0.75
CA ILE A 70 -10.00 10.53 0.87
C ILE A 70 -10.58 9.22 1.36
N ALA A 71 -9.87 8.11 1.09
CA ALA A 71 -10.23 6.81 1.66
C ALA A 71 -10.03 6.81 3.19
N GLU A 72 -10.94 6.13 3.89
CA GLU A 72 -10.91 6.02 5.36
C GLU A 72 -9.72 5.20 5.87
N ILE A 73 -9.23 4.26 5.06
CA ILE A 73 -8.12 3.38 5.45
C ILE A 73 -6.89 3.73 4.63
N GLY A 74 -5.78 3.95 5.35
CA GLY A 74 -4.48 4.25 4.79
C GLY A 74 -3.36 3.39 5.36
N CYS A 75 -2.13 3.69 4.93
CA CYS A 75 -0.92 3.07 5.43
C CYS A 75 0.09 4.15 5.83
N THR A 76 0.73 4.00 7.00
CA THR A 76 1.84 4.88 7.37
C THR A 76 3.03 4.58 6.47
N ALA A 77 3.79 5.62 6.16
CA ALA A 77 5.02 5.55 5.39
C ALA A 77 6.18 6.10 6.20
N GLU A 78 7.30 5.40 6.18
CA GLU A 78 8.58 5.86 6.73
C GLU A 78 9.52 6.20 5.59
N ILE A 79 10.27 7.30 5.73
CA ILE A 79 11.27 7.70 4.74
C ILE A 79 12.48 6.79 4.88
N VAL A 80 12.75 5.98 3.85
CA VAL A 80 13.88 5.04 3.81
C VAL A 80 15.14 5.75 3.33
N SER A 81 15.02 6.55 2.27
CA SER A 81 16.16 7.28 1.70
C SER A 81 15.72 8.54 0.97
N VAL A 82 16.57 9.56 0.96
CA VAL A 82 16.48 10.70 0.06
C VAL A 82 17.46 10.46 -1.07
N THR A 83 16.93 10.32 -2.28
CA THR A 83 17.74 10.00 -3.46
C THR A 83 18.29 11.25 -4.14
N LYS A 84 17.59 12.39 -3.99
CA LYS A 84 18.04 13.67 -4.53
C LYS A 84 17.44 14.85 -3.78
N GLU A 85 18.28 15.85 -3.52
CA GLU A 85 17.86 17.16 -3.02
C GLU A 85 18.17 18.23 -4.09
N TYR A 86 17.20 19.11 -4.33
CA TYR A 86 17.32 20.17 -5.31
C TYR A 86 17.52 21.53 -4.62
N PRO A 87 18.27 22.50 -5.25
CA PRO A 87 18.52 23.82 -4.64
C PRO A 87 17.26 24.62 -4.30
N ASP A 88 16.14 24.34 -4.98
CA ASP A 88 14.84 24.98 -4.76
C ASP A 88 13.99 24.27 -3.66
N GLY A 89 14.60 23.31 -2.95
CA GLY A 89 13.97 22.57 -1.87
C GLY A 89 13.04 21.43 -2.33
N ARG A 90 13.01 21.07 -3.62
CA ARG A 90 12.39 19.82 -4.06
C ARG A 90 13.21 18.63 -3.60
N LEU A 91 12.55 17.49 -3.43
CA LEU A 91 13.16 16.25 -2.94
C LEU A 91 12.66 15.06 -3.76
N ASP A 92 13.57 14.15 -4.13
CA ASP A 92 13.25 12.80 -4.51
C ASP A 92 13.59 11.86 -3.35
N LEU A 93 12.64 11.07 -2.94
CA LEU A 93 12.81 10.16 -1.81
C LEU A 93 12.11 8.82 -2.07
N ILE A 94 12.53 7.82 -1.31
CA ILE A 94 11.84 6.52 -1.23
C ILE A 94 11.30 6.39 0.19
N ALA A 95 9.99 6.22 0.30
CA ALA A 95 9.31 5.81 1.52
C ALA A 95 8.89 4.35 1.43
N GLU A 96 8.56 3.73 2.57
CA GLU A 96 8.06 2.36 2.64
C GLU A 96 6.85 2.28 3.54
N GLY A 97 5.82 1.57 3.08
CA GLY A 97 4.60 1.34 3.85
C GLY A 97 4.86 0.52 5.11
N ARG A 98 4.25 0.92 6.25
CA ARG A 98 4.43 0.24 7.53
C ARG A 98 3.12 -0.28 8.10
N LYS A 99 2.38 0.55 8.80
CA LYS A 99 1.19 0.16 9.56
C LYS A 99 -0.07 0.69 8.92
N ARG A 100 -1.08 -0.15 8.85
CA ARG A 100 -2.41 0.26 8.39
C ARG A 100 -3.11 1.06 9.48
N PHE A 101 -3.90 2.03 9.07
CA PHE A 101 -4.69 2.85 9.99
C PHE A 101 -6.03 3.21 9.38
N GLU A 102 -6.97 3.51 10.25
CA GLU A 102 -8.27 4.09 9.95
C GLU A 102 -8.25 5.57 10.36
N VAL A 103 -8.75 6.44 9.50
CA VAL A 103 -8.92 7.87 9.75
C VAL A 103 -10.15 8.07 10.62
N LEU A 104 -10.00 8.65 11.80
CA LEU A 104 -11.10 8.93 12.72
C LEU A 104 -11.62 10.36 12.55
N GLU A 105 -10.72 11.35 12.52
CA GLU A 105 -11.08 12.76 12.41
C GLU A 105 -10.00 13.50 11.62
N LEU A 106 -10.44 14.33 10.67
CA LEU A 106 -9.56 15.15 9.84
C LEU A 106 -9.32 16.51 10.47
N ASN A 107 -8.07 16.95 10.51
CA ASN A 107 -7.65 18.27 10.91
C ASN A 107 -7.08 19.03 9.71
N ARG A 108 -7.67 20.20 9.41
CA ARG A 108 -7.33 21.06 8.27
C ARG A 108 -6.71 22.40 8.71
N LYS A 109 -6.17 22.48 9.93
CA LYS A 109 -5.62 23.74 10.48
C LYS A 109 -4.26 24.11 9.88
N ARG A 110 -3.57 23.15 9.25
CA ARG A 110 -2.25 23.37 8.64
C ARG A 110 -2.34 23.44 7.12
N SER A 111 -1.22 23.74 6.48
CA SER A 111 -1.05 23.75 5.02
C SER A 111 -1.29 22.37 4.39
N PHE A 112 -1.08 21.29 5.15
CA PHE A 112 -1.33 19.89 4.80
C PHE A 112 -2.36 19.25 5.73
N LEU A 113 -3.00 18.19 5.28
CA LEU A 113 -3.96 17.44 6.09
C LEU A 113 -3.25 16.69 7.24
N GLN A 114 -3.93 16.61 8.36
CA GLN A 114 -3.56 15.77 9.49
C GLN A 114 -4.82 14.98 9.94
N ALA A 115 -4.62 13.88 10.65
CA ALA A 115 -5.75 13.13 11.20
C ALA A 115 -5.44 12.50 12.56
N GLU A 116 -6.48 12.37 13.36
CA GLU A 116 -6.54 11.35 14.40
C GLU A 116 -6.77 10.00 13.74
N ILE A 117 -6.01 8.98 14.15
CA ILE A 117 -6.03 7.67 13.53
C ILE A 117 -6.16 6.55 14.56
N LEU A 118 -6.66 5.41 14.08
CA LEU A 118 -6.65 4.14 14.79
C LEU A 118 -5.84 3.12 13.98
N PHE A 119 -4.79 2.53 14.58
CA PHE A 119 -4.07 1.45 13.91
C PHE A 119 -4.91 0.19 13.79
N ILE A 120 -4.83 -0.42 12.60
CA ILE A 120 -5.50 -1.68 12.29
C ILE A 120 -4.54 -2.83 12.55
N ALA A 121 -4.86 -3.66 13.53
CA ALA A 121 -4.17 -4.92 13.77
C ALA A 121 -4.84 -6.05 12.98
N ASP A 122 -4.04 -7.05 12.59
CA ASP A 122 -4.59 -8.28 12.04
C ASP A 122 -5.27 -9.12 13.11
N GLU A 123 -6.35 -9.77 12.72
CA GLU A 123 -7.04 -10.78 13.50
C GLU A 123 -6.45 -12.16 13.24
N ALA A 124 -6.72 -13.11 14.13
CA ALA A 124 -6.33 -14.50 13.91
C ALA A 124 -6.95 -15.04 12.61
N GLY A 125 -6.16 -15.73 11.80
CA GLY A 125 -6.62 -16.26 10.52
C GLY A 125 -5.47 -16.40 9.54
N ALA A 126 -4.57 -17.35 9.81
CA ALA A 126 -3.46 -17.64 8.92
C ALA A 126 -3.95 -18.20 7.58
N ALA A 127 -3.25 -17.88 6.51
CA ALA A 127 -3.49 -18.50 5.21
C ALA A 127 -3.04 -19.96 5.22
N THR A 128 -3.82 -20.84 4.55
CA THR A 128 -3.43 -22.24 4.39
C THR A 128 -2.19 -22.37 3.52
N PRO A 129 -1.36 -23.41 3.69
CA PRO A 129 -0.22 -23.67 2.81
C PRO A 129 -0.61 -23.81 1.34
N GLU A 130 -1.80 -24.37 1.07
CA GLU A 130 -2.35 -24.54 -0.27
C GLU A 130 -2.67 -23.18 -0.91
N ASP A 131 -3.37 -22.31 -0.20
CA ASP A 131 -3.71 -20.98 -0.71
C ASP A 131 -2.46 -20.13 -0.94
N LYS A 132 -1.47 -20.20 -0.05
CA LYS A 132 -0.17 -19.53 -0.25
C LYS A 132 0.52 -20.04 -1.51
N THR A 133 0.57 -21.35 -1.72
CA THR A 133 1.19 -21.96 -2.91
C THR A 133 0.47 -21.53 -4.19
N ARG A 134 -0.87 -21.51 -4.17
CA ARG A 134 -1.66 -21.02 -5.31
C ARG A 134 -1.39 -19.54 -5.61
N ALA A 135 -1.37 -18.69 -4.58
CA ALA A 135 -1.09 -17.26 -4.74
C ALA A 135 0.30 -17.03 -5.35
N ILE A 136 1.32 -17.68 -4.80
CA ILE A 136 2.70 -17.58 -5.28
C ILE A 136 2.80 -18.07 -6.73
N ARG A 137 2.19 -19.20 -7.07
CA ARG A 137 2.20 -19.75 -8.45
C ARG A 137 1.56 -18.78 -9.44
N ALA A 138 0.37 -18.27 -9.12
CA ALA A 138 -0.34 -17.32 -9.97
C ALA A 138 0.46 -16.02 -10.16
N HIS A 139 1.08 -15.52 -9.09
CA HIS A 139 1.93 -14.35 -9.12
C HIS A 139 3.16 -14.55 -10.04
N PHE A 140 3.91 -15.64 -9.86
CA PHE A 140 5.05 -15.95 -10.72
C PHE A 140 4.66 -16.10 -12.19
N GLU A 141 3.51 -16.70 -12.47
CA GLU A 141 3.04 -16.83 -13.85
C GLU A 141 2.77 -15.45 -14.47
N ILE A 142 2.15 -14.52 -13.73
CA ILE A 142 1.92 -13.15 -14.22
C ILE A 142 3.23 -12.45 -14.51
N LEU A 143 4.20 -12.52 -13.58
CA LEU A 143 5.54 -11.94 -13.80
C LEU A 143 6.23 -12.55 -15.01
N SER A 144 6.20 -13.87 -15.18
CA SER A 144 6.78 -14.55 -16.34
C SER A 144 6.16 -14.09 -17.67
N LEU A 145 4.82 -13.94 -17.70
CA LEU A 145 4.10 -13.43 -18.88
C LEU A 145 4.45 -11.96 -19.19
N ALA A 146 4.85 -11.19 -18.16
CA ALA A 146 5.31 -9.82 -18.29
C ALA A 146 6.83 -9.70 -18.60
N GLY A 147 7.57 -10.81 -18.58
CA GLY A 147 9.04 -10.81 -18.71
C GLY A 147 9.77 -10.24 -17.49
N ALA A 148 9.13 -10.23 -16.32
CA ALA A 148 9.68 -9.75 -15.06
C ALA A 148 10.05 -10.90 -14.14
N VAL A 149 11.02 -10.65 -13.24
CA VAL A 149 11.44 -11.60 -12.20
C VAL A 149 11.40 -10.86 -10.87
N GLN A 150 10.92 -11.53 -9.83
CA GLN A 150 10.92 -11.02 -8.47
C GLN A 150 11.40 -12.11 -7.51
N ASP A 151 12.23 -11.73 -6.56
CA ASP A 151 12.67 -12.60 -5.48
C ASP A 151 11.65 -12.53 -4.31
N LEU A 152 11.15 -13.68 -3.90
CA LEU A 152 10.24 -13.83 -2.75
C LEU A 152 10.97 -14.18 -1.45
N SER A 153 12.30 -14.29 -1.46
CA SER A 153 13.09 -14.70 -0.28
C SER A 153 12.92 -13.76 0.91
N ALA A 154 12.66 -12.48 0.66
CA ALA A 154 12.44 -11.46 1.67
C ALA A 154 10.98 -11.30 2.12
N ALA A 155 10.03 -12.07 1.54
CA ALA A 155 8.62 -11.92 1.87
C ALA A 155 8.30 -12.49 3.25
N ASP A 156 7.75 -11.66 4.14
CA ASP A 156 7.22 -12.12 5.41
C ASP A 156 5.95 -12.96 5.18
N GLN A 157 5.94 -14.16 5.72
CA GLN A 157 4.82 -15.10 5.60
C GLN A 157 3.52 -14.61 6.27
N SER A 158 3.61 -13.67 7.20
CA SER A 158 2.46 -13.07 7.88
C SER A 158 1.81 -11.94 7.05
N THR A 159 2.53 -11.40 6.07
CA THR A 159 2.09 -10.29 5.20
C THR A 159 2.31 -10.58 3.72
N LEU A 160 2.39 -11.86 3.37
CA LEU A 160 2.64 -12.32 1.99
C LEU A 160 1.64 -11.73 0.99
N SER A 161 0.37 -11.59 1.39
CA SER A 161 -0.67 -10.99 0.54
C SER A 161 -0.32 -9.57 0.08
N PHE A 162 0.19 -8.74 0.99
CA PHE A 162 0.59 -7.37 0.67
C PHE A 162 1.82 -7.32 -0.22
N TYR A 163 2.79 -8.21 0.03
CA TYR A 163 3.97 -8.33 -0.81
C TYR A 163 3.61 -8.69 -2.26
N LEU A 164 2.77 -9.73 -2.46
CA LEU A 164 2.32 -10.16 -3.78
C LEU A 164 1.51 -9.06 -4.48
N ALA A 165 0.58 -8.42 -3.76
CA ALA A 165 -0.25 -7.36 -4.33
C ALA A 165 0.52 -6.05 -4.58
N GLY A 166 1.52 -5.75 -3.75
CA GLY A 166 2.35 -4.54 -3.87
C GLY A 166 3.22 -4.54 -5.12
N SER A 167 3.70 -5.72 -5.52
CA SER A 167 4.62 -5.89 -6.66
C SER A 167 3.93 -5.90 -8.03
N LEU A 168 2.60 -5.95 -8.07
CA LEU A 168 1.83 -6.00 -9.31
C LEU A 168 1.01 -4.72 -9.51
N PRO A 169 0.79 -4.28 -10.77
CA PRO A 169 -0.08 -3.16 -11.11
C PRO A 169 -1.55 -3.56 -11.03
N LEU A 170 -2.02 -3.98 -9.83
CA LEU A 170 -3.39 -4.36 -9.59
C LEU A 170 -4.29 -3.12 -9.48
N ASP A 171 -5.58 -3.33 -9.71
CA ASP A 171 -6.62 -2.32 -9.56
C ASP A 171 -6.60 -1.66 -8.16
N LEU A 172 -6.76 -0.34 -8.11
CA LEU A 172 -6.67 0.42 -6.86
C LEU A 172 -7.81 0.08 -5.89
N ASP A 173 -9.02 -0.19 -6.39
CA ASP A 173 -10.14 -0.57 -5.53
C ASP A 173 -9.91 -1.94 -4.91
N PHE A 174 -9.29 -2.85 -5.67
CA PHE A 174 -8.87 -4.15 -5.13
C PHE A 174 -7.78 -3.98 -4.06
N LYS A 175 -6.74 -3.17 -4.30
CA LYS A 175 -5.71 -2.89 -3.30
C LYS A 175 -6.31 -2.23 -2.05
N GLN A 176 -7.27 -1.31 -2.21
CA GLN A 176 -7.96 -0.67 -1.10
C GLN A 176 -8.77 -1.67 -0.26
N LYS A 177 -9.46 -2.61 -0.92
CA LYS A 177 -10.17 -3.71 -0.23
C LYS A 177 -9.20 -4.60 0.55
N LEU A 178 -8.05 -4.97 -0.04
CA LEU A 178 -7.03 -5.75 0.66
C LEU A 178 -6.50 -5.02 1.89
N LEU A 179 -6.26 -3.70 1.79
CA LEU A 179 -5.78 -2.89 2.89
C LEU A 179 -6.75 -2.89 4.08
N ALA A 180 -8.06 -2.99 3.82
CA ALA A 180 -9.11 -3.04 4.83
C ALA A 180 -9.27 -4.41 5.50
N MET A 181 -8.90 -5.51 4.83
CA MET A 181 -9.07 -6.86 5.37
C MET A 181 -8.14 -7.11 6.55
N ARG A 182 -8.67 -7.70 7.63
CA ARG A 182 -7.92 -7.94 8.88
C ARG A 182 -7.30 -9.33 9.00
N SER A 183 -7.61 -10.27 8.10
CA SER A 183 -7.09 -11.64 8.13
C SER A 183 -6.18 -11.92 6.93
N GLU A 184 -4.97 -12.41 7.18
CA GLU A 184 -4.05 -12.82 6.11
C GLU A 184 -4.64 -13.95 5.26
N GLY A 185 -5.36 -14.88 5.88
CA GLY A 185 -6.06 -15.94 5.15
C GLY A 185 -7.06 -15.39 4.14
N GLN A 186 -7.90 -14.43 4.57
CA GLN A 186 -8.86 -13.78 3.66
C GLN A 186 -8.17 -12.99 2.55
N ARG A 187 -7.08 -12.27 2.88
CA ARG A 187 -6.31 -11.51 1.88
C ARG A 187 -5.69 -12.42 0.83
N ILE A 188 -5.06 -13.53 1.25
CA ILE A 188 -4.47 -14.51 0.30
C ILE A 188 -5.54 -15.12 -0.59
N GLN A 189 -6.70 -15.50 -0.06
CA GLN A 189 -7.81 -16.01 -0.86
C GLN A 189 -8.31 -14.99 -1.89
N ALA A 190 -8.43 -13.72 -1.47
CA ALA A 190 -8.80 -12.64 -2.38
C ALA A 190 -7.74 -12.43 -3.47
N VAL A 191 -6.44 -12.46 -3.12
CA VAL A 191 -5.34 -12.38 -4.09
C VAL A 191 -5.39 -13.54 -5.07
N VAL A 192 -5.55 -14.79 -4.61
CA VAL A 192 -5.71 -15.96 -5.49
C VAL A 192 -6.85 -15.77 -6.48
N ALA A 193 -8.04 -15.43 -5.98
CA ALA A 193 -9.22 -15.25 -6.82
C ALA A 193 -9.00 -14.15 -7.88
N TYR A 194 -8.40 -13.02 -7.49
CA TYR A 194 -8.12 -11.93 -8.41
C TYR A 194 -7.10 -12.36 -9.49
N LEU A 195 -5.94 -12.91 -9.10
CA LEU A 195 -4.89 -13.30 -10.03
C LEU A 195 -5.37 -14.38 -11.00
N GLU A 196 -6.09 -15.39 -10.50
CA GLU A 196 -6.67 -16.44 -11.34
C GLU A 196 -7.72 -15.90 -12.34
N SER A 197 -8.45 -14.84 -11.99
CA SER A 197 -9.42 -14.20 -12.89
C SER A 197 -8.77 -13.46 -14.06
N VAL A 198 -7.59 -12.84 -13.85
CA VAL A 198 -6.90 -12.06 -14.89
C VAL A 198 -5.96 -12.89 -15.75
N LEU A 199 -5.45 -14.03 -15.25
CA LEU A 199 -4.51 -14.91 -15.96
C LEU A 199 -4.97 -15.36 -17.35
N PRO A 200 -6.23 -15.78 -17.61
CA PRO A 200 -6.65 -16.18 -18.95
C PRO A 200 -6.50 -15.09 -19.99
N ASN A 201 -6.74 -13.83 -19.61
CA ASN A 201 -6.59 -12.68 -20.50
C ASN A 201 -5.11 -12.40 -20.79
N LEU A 202 -4.27 -12.46 -19.76
CA LEU A 202 -2.82 -12.25 -19.90
C LEU A 202 -2.18 -13.32 -20.77
N ARG A 203 -2.56 -14.59 -20.59
CA ARG A 203 -2.10 -15.71 -21.45
C ARG A 203 -2.49 -15.49 -22.93
N ARG A 204 -3.72 -15.03 -23.19
CA ARG A 204 -4.18 -14.70 -24.55
C ARG A 204 -3.37 -13.56 -25.16
N ALA A 205 -3.13 -12.48 -24.40
CA ALA A 205 -2.35 -11.34 -24.84
C ALA A 205 -0.88 -11.73 -25.12
N ALA A 206 -0.26 -12.54 -24.28
CA ALA A 206 1.11 -13.03 -24.47
C ALA A 206 1.25 -13.86 -25.75
N ARG A 207 0.31 -14.79 -25.99
CA ARG A 207 0.28 -15.61 -27.22
C ARG A 207 0.10 -14.77 -28.50
N ALA A 208 -0.72 -13.72 -28.43
CA ALA A 208 -0.92 -12.81 -29.55
C ALA A 208 0.37 -12.03 -29.88
N ARG A 209 1.10 -11.54 -28.86
CA ARG A 209 2.40 -10.88 -29.02
C ARG A 209 3.44 -11.79 -29.67
N GLN A 210 3.54 -13.04 -29.23
CA GLN A 210 4.47 -14.03 -29.82
C GLN A 210 4.18 -14.30 -31.30
N LYS A 211 2.90 -14.43 -31.67
CA LYS A 211 2.50 -14.62 -33.09
C LYS A 211 2.82 -13.39 -33.95
N ALA A 212 2.60 -12.19 -33.44
CA ALA A 212 2.91 -10.94 -34.16
C ALA A 212 4.41 -10.74 -34.36
N GLY A 213 5.26 -11.07 -33.37
CA GLY A 213 6.72 -10.98 -33.47
C GLY A 213 7.37 -12.07 -34.36
N GLY A 214 6.70 -13.23 -34.54
CA GLY A 214 7.21 -14.33 -35.36
C GLY A 214 7.03 -14.15 -36.88
N ASN A 215 6.17 -13.24 -37.32
CA ASN A 215 5.92 -13.00 -38.76
C ASN A 215 6.88 -11.98 -39.41
N GLY A 216 7.91 -11.50 -38.70
CA GLY A 216 8.86 -10.50 -39.20
C GLY A 216 10.16 -11.02 -39.85
N HIS A 217 10.38 -12.33 -39.92
CA HIS A 217 11.60 -12.93 -40.49
C HIS A 217 11.30 -13.95 -41.61
N ALA A 218 10.53 -13.53 -42.59
CA ALA A 218 10.44 -14.25 -43.85
C ALA A 218 10.59 -13.25 -45.01
N ARG A 219 11.84 -12.87 -45.28
CA ARG A 219 12.34 -12.44 -46.59
C ARG A 219 13.87 -12.59 -46.64
#